data_4139bbb0b026802ab6384782a74857e2
#
_entry.id   4139bbb0b026802ab6384782a74857e2
#
_cell.length_a   1.000
_cell.length_b   1.000
_cell.length_c   1.000
_cell.angle_alpha   90.00
_cell.angle_beta   90.00
_cell.angle_gamma   90.00
#
_symmetry.space_group_name_H-M   'P 1'
#
loop_
_entity.id
_entity.type
_entity.pdbx_description
1 polymer ?
#
loop_
_entity_poly.entity_id
_entity_poly.type
_entity_poly.pdbx_seq_one_letter_code
_entity_poly.pdbx_strand_id
1 'polypeptide(L)'
;MSTSTTTYETIVIGGSFAGLSAALQIARSCRKVLVIDSSENRNRFAQHAHGFLGHDGKSPSDILTESKAQLRRYSDCTIVENVRVVSIQNLTAEKGASPSFNVVTSDEKTLHTRRIILATGLKDNLPPVEGLQESWGKSVFHCPYCHGYEFRGKPLGLLYTTPIQSHQARLLPDLTKDIILFTGGAINGTESVFPAVQLSTEETALWEKLGIKLEHTPVSKFVRDSNAESELSYVELSDGRKIERRGVLLLPPLTLSTPNLVADLGCDVTPSPFGVDLIKVDPATQVTSIPGVYAAGDSVRPMNVAVAVADGSIAGIMCHQSLVAEDIKKIQ
;
A
#
# COMPACT_ATOMS: atom_id res chain seq x y z
N MET A 1 23.15 -33.94 2.26
CA MET A 1 22.91 -33.33 0.94
C MET A 1 23.31 -31.87 1.05
N SER A 2 24.33 -31.41 0.30
CA SER A 2 24.73 -30.00 0.33
C SER A 2 23.63 -29.19 -0.36
N THR A 3 22.86 -28.44 0.41
CA THR A 3 21.93 -27.44 -0.13
C THR A 3 22.74 -26.33 -0.77
N SER A 4 22.82 -26.31 -2.09
CA SER A 4 23.48 -25.23 -2.79
C SER A 4 22.70 -23.95 -2.53
N THR A 5 23.24 -23.09 -1.67
CA THR A 5 22.64 -21.80 -1.34
C THR A 5 22.79 -20.90 -2.58
N THR A 6 21.69 -20.62 -3.24
CA THR A 6 21.69 -19.69 -4.38
C THR A 6 21.93 -18.28 -3.88
N THR A 7 22.98 -17.63 -4.39
CA THR A 7 23.38 -16.29 -3.97
C THR A 7 22.92 -15.24 -4.96
N TYR A 8 22.24 -14.21 -4.47
CA TYR A 8 21.86 -13.01 -5.19
C TYR A 8 22.63 -11.80 -4.65
N GLU A 9 22.84 -10.80 -5.48
CA GLU A 9 23.41 -9.54 -5.00
C GLU A 9 22.37 -8.71 -4.27
N THR A 10 21.12 -8.75 -4.76
CA THR A 10 19.97 -8.08 -4.12
C THR A 10 18.74 -8.97 -4.15
N ILE A 11 18.03 -9.04 -3.04
CA ILE A 11 16.66 -9.58 -2.97
C ILE A 11 15.69 -8.43 -2.71
N VAL A 12 14.70 -8.28 -3.60
CA VAL A 12 13.58 -7.36 -3.47
C VAL A 12 12.37 -8.14 -2.95
N ILE A 13 11.80 -7.70 -1.83
CA ILE A 13 10.65 -8.35 -1.20
C ILE A 13 9.40 -7.53 -1.49
N GLY A 14 8.52 -8.07 -2.34
CA GLY A 14 7.34 -7.43 -2.90
C GLY A 14 7.50 -7.10 -4.37
N GLY A 15 6.65 -7.69 -5.22
CA GLY A 15 6.66 -7.57 -6.69
C GLY A 15 5.57 -6.65 -7.23
N SER A 16 5.22 -5.59 -6.48
CA SER A 16 4.36 -4.52 -6.96
C SER A 16 5.18 -3.34 -7.50
N PHE A 17 4.58 -2.18 -7.68
CA PHE A 17 5.14 -1.02 -8.37
C PHE A 17 6.52 -0.60 -7.85
N ALA A 18 6.68 -0.46 -6.54
CA ALA A 18 7.97 -0.06 -5.94
C ALA A 18 9.05 -1.13 -6.14
N GLY A 19 8.73 -2.39 -5.86
CA GLY A 19 9.70 -3.48 -5.97
C GLY A 19 10.13 -3.75 -7.41
N LEU A 20 9.20 -3.76 -8.38
CA LEU A 20 9.53 -3.92 -9.80
C LEU A 20 10.37 -2.73 -10.31
N SER A 21 10.07 -1.50 -9.86
CA SER A 21 10.86 -0.32 -10.21
C SER A 21 12.29 -0.42 -9.67
N ALA A 22 12.47 -0.87 -8.42
CA ALA A 22 13.79 -1.08 -7.84
C ALA A 22 14.56 -2.18 -8.57
N ALA A 23 13.94 -3.32 -8.82
CA ALA A 23 14.54 -4.44 -9.53
C ALA A 23 14.99 -4.06 -10.96
N LEU A 24 14.21 -3.19 -11.64
CA LEU A 24 14.56 -2.70 -12.97
C LEU A 24 15.88 -1.95 -12.97
N GLN A 25 16.14 -1.07 -11.99
CA GLN A 25 17.38 -0.31 -11.90
C GLN A 25 18.59 -1.24 -11.66
N ILE A 26 18.42 -2.26 -10.81
CA ILE A 26 19.48 -3.22 -10.49
C ILE A 26 19.78 -4.11 -11.69
N ALA A 27 18.74 -4.67 -12.34
CA ALA A 27 18.91 -5.51 -13.52
C ALA A 27 19.53 -4.76 -14.71
N ARG A 28 19.17 -3.49 -14.93
CA ARG A 28 19.79 -2.62 -15.95
C ARG A 28 21.24 -2.28 -15.66
N SER A 29 21.67 -2.43 -14.42
CA SER A 29 23.05 -2.28 -13.99
C SER A 29 23.84 -3.61 -14.02
N CYS A 30 23.31 -4.64 -14.68
CA CYS A 30 23.92 -5.98 -14.83
C CYS A 30 24.25 -6.64 -13.47
N ARG A 31 23.35 -6.47 -12.47
CA ARG A 31 23.47 -7.10 -11.15
C ARG A 31 22.37 -8.12 -10.93
N LYS A 32 22.74 -9.27 -10.34
CA LYS A 32 21.79 -10.34 -10.05
C LYS A 32 20.77 -9.91 -9.01
N VAL A 33 19.49 -9.80 -9.42
CA VAL A 33 18.36 -9.45 -8.56
C VAL A 33 17.28 -10.52 -8.57
N LEU A 34 16.78 -10.84 -7.40
CA LEU A 34 15.60 -11.68 -7.21
C LEU A 34 14.46 -10.84 -6.65
N VAL A 35 13.32 -10.88 -7.29
CA VAL A 35 12.06 -10.36 -6.76
C VAL A 35 11.25 -11.52 -6.21
N ILE A 36 10.84 -11.44 -4.93
CA ILE A 36 9.95 -12.41 -4.29
C ILE A 36 8.61 -11.72 -4.04
N ASP A 37 7.55 -12.22 -4.68
CA ASP A 37 6.23 -11.62 -4.68
C ASP A 37 5.18 -12.58 -4.13
N SER A 38 4.44 -12.15 -3.12
CA SER A 38 3.29 -12.90 -2.59
C SER A 38 2.03 -12.78 -3.46
N SER A 39 2.06 -11.95 -4.48
CA SER A 39 0.92 -11.62 -5.37
C SER A 39 -0.28 -11.00 -4.65
N GLU A 40 -0.04 -10.31 -3.52
CA GLU A 40 -1.07 -9.66 -2.70
C GLU A 40 -0.94 -8.13 -2.69
N ASN A 41 -0.73 -7.53 -3.86
CA ASN A 41 -0.62 -6.08 -3.98
C ASN A 41 -1.89 -5.38 -3.47
N ARG A 42 -1.70 -4.22 -2.80
CA ARG A 42 -2.76 -3.48 -2.10
C ARG A 42 -3.92 -3.10 -3.02
N ASN A 43 -3.62 -2.65 -4.22
CA ASN A 43 -4.61 -2.19 -5.20
C ASN A 43 -5.19 -3.31 -6.10
N ARG A 44 -5.05 -4.60 -5.73
CA ARG A 44 -5.59 -5.73 -6.50
C ARG A 44 -7.11 -5.74 -6.64
N PHE A 45 -7.81 -5.01 -5.77
CA PHE A 45 -9.27 -4.90 -5.79
C PHE A 45 -9.79 -3.81 -6.73
N ALA A 46 -8.93 -2.86 -7.13
CA ALA A 46 -9.28 -1.79 -8.03
C ALA A 46 -9.35 -2.30 -9.48
N GLN A 47 -10.38 -1.87 -10.21
CA GLN A 47 -10.53 -2.17 -11.63
C GLN A 47 -9.57 -1.34 -12.48
N HIS A 48 -9.35 -0.09 -12.09
CA HIS A 48 -8.52 0.88 -12.81
C HIS A 48 -7.56 1.59 -11.86
N ALA A 49 -6.38 1.94 -12.36
CA ALA A 49 -5.41 2.80 -11.69
C ALA A 49 -5.47 4.18 -12.33
N HIS A 50 -5.64 5.22 -11.52
CA HIS A 50 -5.72 6.59 -11.99
C HIS A 50 -4.59 7.47 -11.43
N GLY A 51 -4.31 8.58 -12.11
CA GLY A 51 -3.27 9.53 -11.71
C GLY A 51 -1.85 9.02 -11.94
N PHE A 52 -1.66 7.97 -12.74
CA PHE A 52 -0.35 7.47 -13.16
C PHE A 52 -0.12 7.79 -14.64
N LEU A 53 0.61 8.85 -14.91
CA LEU A 53 0.87 9.34 -16.27
C LEU A 53 1.39 8.22 -17.18
N GLY A 54 0.78 8.05 -18.35
CA GLY A 54 1.07 7.00 -19.32
C GLY A 54 0.30 5.69 -19.07
N HIS A 55 -0.32 5.53 -17.90
CA HIS A 55 -1.09 4.35 -17.52
C HIS A 55 -2.47 4.67 -16.94
N ASP A 56 -2.93 5.92 -17.05
CA ASP A 56 -4.22 6.35 -16.51
C ASP A 56 -5.36 5.53 -17.09
N GLY A 57 -6.22 4.99 -16.23
CA GLY A 57 -7.34 4.13 -16.61
C GLY A 57 -7.00 2.67 -16.91
N LYS A 58 -5.71 2.26 -16.91
CA LYS A 58 -5.35 0.84 -17.02
C LYS A 58 -5.64 0.08 -15.74
N SER A 59 -5.92 -1.23 -15.85
CA SER A 59 -6.02 -2.05 -14.65
C SER A 59 -4.65 -2.20 -13.96
N PRO A 60 -4.61 -2.24 -12.61
CA PRO A 60 -3.36 -2.51 -11.90
C PRO A 60 -2.69 -3.82 -12.32
N SER A 61 -3.46 -4.87 -12.60
CA SER A 61 -2.97 -6.17 -13.05
C SER A 61 -2.27 -6.10 -14.41
N ASP A 62 -2.81 -5.31 -15.36
CA ASP A 62 -2.20 -5.15 -16.68
C ASP A 62 -0.88 -4.41 -16.58
N ILE A 63 -0.84 -3.32 -15.78
CA ILE A 63 0.40 -2.55 -15.57
C ILE A 63 1.47 -3.45 -14.96
N LEU A 64 1.13 -4.26 -13.94
CA LEU A 64 2.08 -5.17 -13.30
C LEU A 64 2.55 -6.28 -14.26
N THR A 65 1.64 -6.82 -15.07
CA THR A 65 1.97 -7.84 -16.08
C THR A 65 2.94 -7.30 -17.12
N GLU A 66 2.68 -6.11 -17.66
CA GLU A 66 3.58 -5.41 -18.58
C GLU A 66 4.94 -5.12 -17.93
N SER A 67 4.94 -4.65 -16.67
CA SER A 67 6.16 -4.36 -15.93
C SER A 67 7.00 -5.62 -15.69
N LYS A 68 6.40 -6.72 -15.28
CA LYS A 68 7.09 -8.01 -15.13
C LYS A 68 7.64 -8.51 -16.46
N ALA A 69 6.90 -8.35 -17.56
CA ALA A 69 7.38 -8.69 -18.90
C ALA A 69 8.61 -7.86 -19.32
N GLN A 70 8.67 -6.59 -18.93
CA GLN A 70 9.86 -5.75 -19.15
C GLN A 70 11.08 -6.29 -18.37
N LEU A 71 10.91 -6.64 -17.10
CA LEU A 71 11.99 -7.16 -16.27
C LEU A 71 12.52 -8.51 -16.76
N ARG A 72 11.65 -9.39 -17.25
CA ARG A 72 12.05 -10.71 -17.80
C ARG A 72 12.94 -10.64 -19.04
N ARG A 73 13.13 -9.46 -19.64
CA ARG A 73 14.10 -9.25 -20.72
C ARG A 73 15.56 -9.18 -20.24
N TYR A 74 15.75 -8.98 -18.94
CA TYR A 74 17.07 -8.90 -18.32
C TYR A 74 17.42 -10.25 -17.70
N SER A 75 18.49 -10.88 -18.19
CA SER A 75 18.95 -12.21 -17.75
C SER A 75 19.30 -12.28 -16.26
N ASP A 76 19.70 -11.14 -15.69
CA ASP A 76 20.10 -11.03 -14.29
C ASP A 76 18.91 -10.78 -13.35
N CYS A 77 17.66 -10.72 -13.86
CA CYS A 77 16.46 -10.55 -13.07
C CYS A 77 15.66 -11.86 -13.00
N THR A 78 15.44 -12.35 -11.81
CA THR A 78 14.51 -13.46 -11.52
C THR A 78 13.32 -12.94 -10.75
N ILE A 79 12.11 -13.35 -11.14
CA ILE A 79 10.87 -13.02 -10.42
C ILE A 79 10.21 -14.34 -10.00
N VAL A 80 9.97 -14.49 -8.71
CA VAL A 80 9.23 -15.61 -8.12
C VAL A 80 7.93 -15.08 -7.54
N GLU A 81 6.81 -15.61 -8.03
CA GLU A 81 5.45 -15.19 -7.68
C GLU A 81 4.77 -16.22 -6.78
N ASN A 82 3.78 -15.80 -6.01
CA ASN A 82 3.03 -16.62 -5.05
C ASN A 82 3.90 -17.24 -3.94
N VAL A 83 5.01 -16.58 -3.62
CA VAL A 83 5.92 -16.98 -2.54
C VAL A 83 6.05 -15.84 -1.55
N ARG A 84 5.97 -16.14 -0.26
CA ARG A 84 6.20 -15.19 0.83
C ARG A 84 7.59 -15.33 1.40
N VAL A 85 8.20 -14.23 1.79
CA VAL A 85 9.32 -14.24 2.72
C VAL A 85 8.75 -14.35 4.12
N VAL A 86 9.22 -15.33 4.90
CA VAL A 86 8.72 -15.63 6.25
C VAL A 86 9.63 -15.11 7.34
N SER A 87 10.95 -15.06 7.09
CA SER A 87 11.92 -14.48 8.01
C SER A 87 13.18 -14.01 7.30
N ILE A 88 13.92 -13.12 7.96
CA ILE A 88 15.21 -12.62 7.48
C ILE A 88 16.19 -12.67 8.66
N GLN A 89 17.36 -13.23 8.40
CA GLN A 89 18.46 -13.25 9.35
C GLN A 89 19.57 -12.33 8.86
N ASN A 90 19.91 -11.32 9.65
CA ASN A 90 21.10 -10.50 9.41
C ASN A 90 22.34 -11.25 9.86
N LEU A 91 23.22 -11.56 8.92
CA LEU A 91 24.49 -12.30 9.16
C LEU A 91 25.70 -11.36 9.24
N THR A 92 25.49 -10.05 9.21
CA THR A 92 26.58 -9.06 9.28
C THR A 92 27.26 -9.14 10.64
N ALA A 93 28.47 -9.67 10.67
CA ALA A 93 29.16 -10.06 11.90
C ALA A 93 29.51 -8.87 12.81
N GLU A 94 29.93 -7.74 12.23
CA GLU A 94 30.42 -6.58 12.99
C GLU A 94 30.05 -5.26 12.28
N LYS A 95 30.03 -4.17 13.04
CA LYS A 95 29.81 -2.83 12.50
C LYS A 95 30.93 -2.48 11.49
N GLY A 96 30.52 -2.24 10.24
CA GLY A 96 31.44 -1.94 9.13
C GLY A 96 31.80 -3.15 8.25
N ALA A 97 31.39 -4.36 8.61
CA ALA A 97 31.49 -5.52 7.73
C ALA A 97 30.53 -5.40 6.53
N SER A 98 30.83 -6.15 5.47
CA SER A 98 29.95 -6.23 4.30
C SER A 98 28.60 -6.82 4.70
N PRO A 99 27.49 -6.16 4.35
CA PRO A 99 26.15 -6.67 4.66
C PRO A 99 25.90 -8.05 4.04
N SER A 100 25.24 -8.90 4.80
CA SER A 100 24.97 -10.29 4.44
C SER A 100 23.71 -10.77 5.12
N PHE A 101 22.80 -11.39 4.36
CA PHE A 101 21.50 -11.80 4.86
C PHE A 101 21.10 -13.17 4.35
N ASN A 102 20.44 -13.97 5.20
CA ASN A 102 19.67 -15.13 4.81
C ASN A 102 18.17 -14.75 4.78
N VAL A 103 17.50 -15.11 3.70
CA VAL A 103 16.07 -14.89 3.48
C VAL A 103 15.40 -16.25 3.38
N VAL A 104 14.44 -16.53 4.25
CA VAL A 104 13.67 -17.78 4.26
C VAL A 104 12.31 -17.53 3.63
N THR A 105 11.92 -18.41 2.73
CA THR A 105 10.66 -18.32 1.99
C THR A 105 9.65 -19.35 2.45
N SER A 106 8.38 -19.15 2.11
CA SER A 106 7.26 -20.04 2.47
C SER A 106 7.32 -21.43 1.81
N ASP A 107 8.13 -21.59 0.76
CA ASP A 107 8.46 -22.88 0.14
C ASP A 107 9.79 -23.47 0.70
N GLU A 108 10.13 -23.08 1.95
CA GLU A 108 11.24 -23.60 2.74
C GLU A 108 12.65 -23.43 2.13
N LYS A 109 12.82 -22.50 1.19
CA LYS A 109 14.14 -22.19 0.65
C LYS A 109 14.83 -21.15 1.52
N THR A 110 16.15 -21.32 1.70
CA THR A 110 17.03 -20.30 2.28
C THR A 110 17.88 -19.72 1.16
N LEU A 111 17.75 -18.41 0.98
CA LEU A 111 18.44 -17.65 -0.07
C LEU A 111 19.42 -16.69 0.59
N HIS A 112 20.58 -16.53 -0.03
CA HIS A 112 21.62 -15.62 0.46
C HIS A 112 21.70 -14.36 -0.38
N THR A 113 21.89 -13.19 0.26
CA THR A 113 21.99 -11.91 -0.44
C THR A 113 22.87 -10.89 0.30
N ARG A 114 23.43 -9.94 -0.45
CA ARG A 114 24.20 -8.81 0.08
C ARG A 114 23.33 -7.60 0.42
N ARG A 115 22.17 -7.46 -0.25
CA ARG A 115 21.26 -6.32 -0.10
C ARG A 115 19.81 -6.77 -0.07
N ILE A 116 19.01 -6.04 0.67
CA ILE A 116 17.56 -6.25 0.73
C ILE A 116 16.86 -4.93 0.40
N ILE A 117 15.78 -5.03 -0.40
CA ILE A 117 14.84 -3.93 -0.61
C ILE A 117 13.46 -4.39 -0.12
N LEU A 118 12.97 -3.77 0.96
CA LEU A 118 11.62 -3.98 1.49
C LEU A 118 10.63 -3.13 0.71
N ALA A 119 9.89 -3.75 -0.20
CA ALA A 119 8.82 -3.14 -0.99
C ALA A 119 7.47 -3.79 -0.68
N THR A 120 7.26 -4.15 0.60
CA THR A 120 6.18 -5.01 1.06
C THR A 120 4.84 -4.29 1.20
N GLY A 121 4.85 -2.96 1.28
CA GLY A 121 3.66 -2.12 1.34
C GLY A 121 2.85 -2.25 2.63
N LEU A 122 1.59 -1.86 2.55
CA LEU A 122 0.61 -1.85 3.63
C LEU A 122 -0.57 -2.79 3.31
N LYS A 123 -1.27 -3.18 4.38
CA LYS A 123 -2.53 -3.92 4.32
C LYS A 123 -3.65 -3.05 4.88
N ASP A 124 -4.76 -2.96 4.13
CA ASP A 124 -6.02 -2.39 4.59
C ASP A 124 -6.79 -3.45 5.40
N ASN A 125 -7.03 -3.18 6.69
CA ASN A 125 -7.76 -4.09 7.57
C ASN A 125 -9.23 -3.68 7.57
N LEU A 126 -10.00 -4.25 6.63
CA LEU A 126 -11.42 -3.94 6.51
C LEU A 126 -12.18 -4.54 7.68
N PRO A 127 -13.03 -3.75 8.36
CA PRO A 127 -13.92 -4.28 9.38
C PRO A 127 -15.02 -5.14 8.73
N PRO A 128 -15.63 -6.06 9.49
CA PRO A 128 -16.64 -6.98 8.99
C PRO A 128 -18.02 -6.33 8.86
N VAL A 129 -18.13 -5.22 8.10
CA VAL A 129 -19.42 -4.61 7.75
C VAL A 129 -19.97 -5.29 6.50
N GLU A 130 -21.26 -5.63 6.52
CA GLU A 130 -21.91 -6.34 5.39
C GLU A 130 -21.77 -5.54 4.08
N GLY A 131 -21.32 -6.22 3.02
CA GLY A 131 -21.13 -5.64 1.68
C GLY A 131 -19.87 -4.77 1.52
N LEU A 132 -19.10 -4.53 2.60
CA LEU A 132 -17.88 -3.72 2.52
C LEU A 132 -16.78 -4.40 1.69
N GLN A 133 -16.50 -5.68 1.98
CA GLN A 133 -15.42 -6.43 1.32
C GLN A 133 -15.65 -6.50 -0.20
N GLU A 134 -16.86 -6.73 -0.64
CA GLU A 134 -17.25 -6.84 -2.04
C GLU A 134 -17.21 -5.50 -2.78
N SER A 135 -17.38 -4.40 -2.03
CA SER A 135 -17.40 -3.02 -2.53
C SER A 135 -16.02 -2.35 -2.52
N TRP A 136 -15.05 -2.94 -1.79
CA TRP A 136 -13.73 -2.36 -1.59
C TRP A 136 -12.91 -2.27 -2.89
N GLY A 137 -12.28 -1.12 -3.10
CA GLY A 137 -11.52 -0.83 -4.32
C GLY A 137 -12.39 -0.54 -5.55
N LYS A 138 -13.71 -0.51 -5.39
CA LYS A 138 -14.70 -0.19 -6.42
C LYS A 138 -15.53 1.02 -6.00
N SER A 139 -16.64 0.76 -5.31
CA SER A 139 -17.56 1.78 -4.80
C SER A 139 -17.27 2.23 -3.37
N VAL A 140 -16.48 1.47 -2.61
CA VAL A 140 -15.90 1.92 -1.35
C VAL A 140 -14.39 1.99 -1.52
N PHE A 141 -13.80 3.17 -1.29
CA PHE A 141 -12.41 3.47 -1.59
C PHE A 141 -11.82 4.49 -0.61
N HIS A 142 -10.48 4.50 -0.49
CA HIS A 142 -9.82 5.39 0.49
C HIS A 142 -9.27 6.69 -0.10
N CYS A 143 -9.13 6.78 -1.42
CA CYS A 143 -8.39 7.87 -2.05
C CYS A 143 -9.27 8.66 -3.02
N PRO A 144 -9.57 9.93 -2.74
CA PRO A 144 -10.39 10.75 -3.64
C PRO A 144 -9.71 11.04 -4.98
N TYR A 145 -8.37 11.14 -5.02
CA TYR A 145 -7.62 11.34 -6.27
C TYR A 145 -7.55 10.08 -7.13
N CYS A 146 -7.66 8.89 -6.53
CA CYS A 146 -7.52 7.63 -7.24
C CYS A 146 -8.84 7.13 -7.83
N HIS A 147 -9.99 7.46 -7.21
CA HIS A 147 -11.29 6.92 -7.57
C HIS A 147 -12.42 7.96 -7.53
N GLY A 148 -12.17 9.19 -7.06
CA GLY A 148 -13.24 10.16 -6.86
C GLY A 148 -13.83 10.70 -8.16
N TYR A 149 -13.03 10.81 -9.23
CA TYR A 149 -13.48 11.38 -10.50
C TYR A 149 -14.61 10.57 -11.15
N GLU A 150 -14.62 9.25 -11.00
CA GLU A 150 -15.63 8.34 -11.54
C GLU A 150 -17.01 8.57 -10.91
N PHE A 151 -17.02 9.22 -9.73
CA PHE A 151 -18.22 9.57 -8.98
C PHE A 151 -18.57 11.06 -9.05
N ARG A 152 -17.96 11.84 -9.94
CA ARG A 152 -18.30 13.26 -10.09
C ARG A 152 -19.76 13.46 -10.41
N GLY A 153 -20.39 14.41 -9.71
CA GLY A 153 -21.82 14.73 -9.85
C GLY A 153 -22.77 13.69 -9.24
N LYS A 154 -22.26 12.58 -8.69
CA LYS A 154 -23.07 11.54 -8.06
C LYS A 154 -23.11 11.72 -6.54
N PRO A 155 -24.14 11.16 -5.85
CA PRO A 155 -24.21 11.14 -4.39
C PRO A 155 -23.01 10.40 -3.79
N LEU A 156 -22.18 11.09 -3.00
CA LEU A 156 -21.01 10.52 -2.29
C LEU A 156 -21.24 10.48 -0.78
N GLY A 157 -20.67 9.46 -0.16
CA GLY A 157 -20.52 9.36 1.28
C GLY A 157 -19.05 9.39 1.72
N LEU A 158 -18.84 9.72 2.98
CA LEU A 158 -17.59 9.47 3.68
C LEU A 158 -17.92 8.86 5.03
N LEU A 159 -17.49 7.62 5.28
CA LEU A 159 -17.55 7.03 6.60
C LEU A 159 -16.40 7.62 7.41
N TYR A 160 -16.74 8.58 8.29
CA TYR A 160 -15.80 9.37 9.06
C TYR A 160 -15.42 8.63 10.33
N THR A 161 -14.28 7.95 10.32
CA THR A 161 -13.81 7.09 11.41
C THR A 161 -12.62 7.67 12.17
N THR A 162 -11.98 8.71 11.61
CA THR A 162 -10.78 9.32 12.19
C THR A 162 -10.63 10.78 11.75
N PRO A 163 -10.12 11.68 12.61
CA PRO A 163 -9.96 13.10 12.30
C PRO A 163 -9.11 13.41 11.06
N ILE A 164 -8.17 12.54 10.69
CA ILE A 164 -7.37 12.73 9.47
C ILE A 164 -8.23 12.80 8.20
N GLN A 165 -9.43 12.19 8.22
CA GLN A 165 -10.37 12.23 7.10
C GLN A 165 -11.02 13.62 6.90
N SER A 166 -10.87 14.58 7.83
CA SER A 166 -11.26 15.97 7.59
C SER A 166 -10.60 16.55 6.33
N HIS A 167 -9.36 16.16 6.05
CA HIS A 167 -8.70 16.56 4.81
C HIS A 167 -9.42 16.01 3.58
N GLN A 168 -9.78 14.73 3.60
CA GLN A 168 -10.51 14.09 2.50
C GLN A 168 -11.90 14.71 2.30
N ALA A 169 -12.63 14.95 3.38
CA ALA A 169 -13.97 15.56 3.33
C ALA A 169 -13.97 16.93 2.63
N ARG A 170 -12.92 17.75 2.84
CA ARG A 170 -12.76 19.06 2.21
C ARG A 170 -12.55 19.01 0.69
N LEU A 171 -12.11 17.87 0.15
CA LEU A 171 -11.88 17.67 -1.29
C LEU A 171 -13.15 17.25 -2.04
N LEU A 172 -14.15 16.68 -1.35
CA LEU A 172 -15.34 16.13 -1.98
C LEU A 172 -16.24 17.19 -2.67
N PRO A 173 -16.37 18.44 -2.19
CA PRO A 173 -17.17 19.47 -2.86
C PRO A 173 -16.75 19.82 -4.29
N ASP A 174 -15.51 19.51 -4.67
CA ASP A 174 -15.04 19.65 -6.05
C ASP A 174 -15.57 18.53 -6.96
N LEU A 175 -15.90 17.39 -6.39
CA LEU A 175 -16.42 16.22 -7.11
C LEU A 175 -17.95 16.28 -7.24
N THR A 176 -18.66 16.64 -6.15
CA THR A 176 -20.13 16.64 -6.10
C THR A 176 -20.65 17.59 -5.04
N LYS A 177 -21.93 17.96 -5.14
CA LYS A 177 -22.63 18.77 -4.13
C LYS A 177 -23.53 17.94 -3.21
N ASP A 178 -23.75 16.64 -3.50
CA ASP A 178 -24.50 15.74 -2.63
C ASP A 178 -23.55 14.85 -1.83
N ILE A 179 -23.19 15.33 -0.66
CA ILE A 179 -22.22 14.68 0.23
C ILE A 179 -22.84 14.44 1.60
N ILE A 180 -22.63 13.24 2.14
CA ILE A 180 -22.96 12.89 3.54
C ILE A 180 -21.70 12.39 4.24
N LEU A 181 -21.41 12.96 5.42
CA LEU A 181 -20.46 12.38 6.39
C LEU A 181 -21.24 11.48 7.35
N PHE A 182 -20.94 10.19 7.35
CA PHE A 182 -21.44 9.21 8.31
C PHE A 182 -20.54 9.24 9.54
N THR A 183 -20.95 9.90 10.59
CA THR A 183 -20.17 10.08 11.84
C THR A 183 -20.60 9.11 12.94
N GLY A 184 -21.69 8.36 12.74
CA GLY A 184 -22.20 7.36 13.68
C GLY A 184 -21.35 6.08 13.79
N GLY A 185 -20.28 5.97 12.99
CA GLY A 185 -19.49 4.76 12.91
C GLY A 185 -20.16 3.67 12.08
N ALA A 186 -19.77 2.41 12.30
CA ALA A 186 -20.36 1.25 11.64
C ALA A 186 -20.51 0.05 12.57
N ILE A 187 -21.46 -0.82 12.27
CA ILE A 187 -21.77 -2.02 13.07
C ILE A 187 -21.79 -3.29 12.22
N ASN A 188 -21.57 -4.43 12.88
CA ASN A 188 -21.86 -5.76 12.36
C ASN A 188 -22.88 -6.43 13.30
N GLY A 189 -24.11 -6.58 12.84
CA GLY A 189 -25.23 -6.93 13.73
C GLY A 189 -25.43 -5.87 14.81
N THR A 190 -25.12 -6.20 16.07
CA THR A 190 -25.19 -5.26 17.21
C THR A 190 -23.80 -4.78 17.68
N GLU A 191 -22.72 -5.32 17.13
CA GLU A 191 -21.35 -5.02 17.52
C GLU A 191 -20.83 -3.78 16.78
N SER A 192 -20.27 -2.80 17.53
CA SER A 192 -19.61 -1.65 16.93
C SER A 192 -18.23 -2.06 16.39
N VAL A 193 -18.03 -1.94 15.09
CA VAL A 193 -16.76 -2.24 14.41
C VAL A 193 -15.97 -0.97 14.02
N PHE A 194 -16.66 0.16 13.92
CA PHE A 194 -16.11 1.49 13.93
C PHE A 194 -16.88 2.35 14.94
N PRO A 195 -16.19 2.98 15.89
CA PRO A 195 -16.87 3.87 16.84
C PRO A 195 -17.39 5.12 16.14
N ALA A 196 -18.43 5.72 16.73
CA ALA A 196 -18.88 7.04 16.35
C ALA A 196 -17.81 8.09 16.62
N VAL A 197 -17.70 9.09 15.75
CA VAL A 197 -16.79 10.22 15.92
C VAL A 197 -17.59 11.46 16.26
N GLN A 198 -17.24 12.09 17.38
CA GLN A 198 -17.81 13.39 17.75
C GLN A 198 -17.01 14.50 17.06
N LEU A 199 -17.74 15.35 16.34
CA LEU A 199 -17.19 16.54 15.69
C LEU A 199 -17.17 17.72 16.67
N SER A 200 -16.18 18.59 16.54
CA SER A 200 -16.19 19.88 17.22
C SER A 200 -17.27 20.80 16.63
N THR A 201 -17.61 21.85 17.36
CA THR A 201 -18.55 22.89 16.86
C THR A 201 -18.01 23.56 15.59
N GLU A 202 -16.70 23.78 15.54
CA GLU A 202 -16.02 24.39 14.40
C GLU A 202 -16.06 23.47 13.16
N GLU A 203 -15.85 22.17 13.36
CA GLU A 203 -15.97 21.18 12.27
C GLU A 203 -17.40 21.11 11.75
N THR A 204 -18.37 21.01 12.62
CA THR A 204 -19.80 21.00 12.25
C THR A 204 -20.17 22.23 11.42
N ALA A 205 -19.81 23.43 11.89
CA ALA A 205 -20.05 24.68 11.17
C ALA A 205 -19.32 24.74 9.81
N LEU A 206 -18.14 24.13 9.71
CA LEU A 206 -17.41 24.04 8.43
C LEU A 206 -18.15 23.16 7.43
N TRP A 207 -18.61 21.96 7.87
CA TRP A 207 -19.33 21.03 6.98
C TRP A 207 -20.65 21.62 6.48
N GLU A 208 -21.38 22.30 7.34
CA GLU A 208 -22.60 23.03 6.95
C GLU A 208 -22.31 24.11 5.90
N LYS A 209 -21.27 24.92 6.08
CA LYS A 209 -20.86 25.93 5.10
C LYS A 209 -20.43 25.34 3.74
N LEU A 210 -19.87 24.13 3.74
CA LEU A 210 -19.52 23.40 2.54
C LEU A 210 -20.70 22.64 1.91
N GLY A 211 -21.90 22.71 2.51
CA GLY A 211 -23.09 22.00 2.07
C GLY A 211 -23.05 20.49 2.30
N ILE A 212 -22.18 20.03 3.21
CA ILE A 212 -22.00 18.63 3.57
C ILE A 212 -22.98 18.27 4.68
N LYS A 213 -23.81 17.26 4.47
CA LYS A 213 -24.78 16.77 5.46
C LYS A 213 -24.11 15.81 6.44
N LEU A 214 -24.60 15.78 7.68
CA LEU A 214 -24.14 14.84 8.71
C LEU A 214 -25.18 13.77 8.97
N GLU A 215 -24.75 12.53 9.11
CA GLU A 215 -25.57 11.39 9.55
C GLU A 215 -24.89 10.71 10.73
N HIS A 216 -25.62 10.64 11.85
CA HIS A 216 -25.08 10.17 13.13
C HIS A 216 -25.51 8.73 13.46
N THR A 217 -26.38 8.13 12.65
CA THR A 217 -26.79 6.74 12.83
C THR A 217 -25.71 5.82 12.24
N PRO A 218 -25.31 4.75 12.94
CA PRO A 218 -24.29 3.82 12.45
C PRO A 218 -24.64 3.19 11.11
N VAL A 219 -23.65 3.00 10.26
CA VAL A 219 -23.76 2.23 9.02
C VAL A 219 -23.76 0.74 9.35
N SER A 220 -24.74 0.01 8.81
CA SER A 220 -24.87 -1.45 8.98
C SER A 220 -24.52 -2.24 7.73
N LYS A 221 -24.68 -1.63 6.53
CA LYS A 221 -24.50 -2.36 5.27
C LYS A 221 -24.21 -1.45 4.08
N PHE A 222 -23.37 -1.96 3.17
CA PHE A 222 -23.14 -1.38 1.85
C PHE A 222 -23.81 -2.25 0.79
N VAL A 223 -24.74 -1.69 0.02
CA VAL A 223 -25.50 -2.43 -0.99
C VAL A 223 -25.10 -1.97 -2.38
N ARG A 224 -24.52 -2.87 -3.16
CA ARG A 224 -24.08 -2.60 -4.53
C ARG A 224 -25.28 -2.50 -5.48
N ASP A 225 -25.10 -1.73 -6.54
CA ASP A 225 -26.06 -1.69 -7.64
C ASP A 225 -25.91 -2.96 -8.49
N SER A 226 -27.00 -3.70 -8.69
CA SER A 226 -26.99 -4.92 -9.51
C SER A 226 -26.73 -4.65 -11.01
N ASN A 227 -26.95 -3.42 -11.46
CA ASN A 227 -26.80 -3.00 -12.85
C ASN A 227 -25.48 -2.24 -13.10
N ALA A 228 -24.77 -1.86 -12.02
CA ALA A 228 -23.53 -1.11 -12.09
C ALA A 228 -22.55 -1.62 -11.01
N GLU A 229 -21.78 -2.66 -11.33
CA GLU A 229 -20.89 -3.35 -10.37
C GLU A 229 -19.87 -2.43 -9.67
N SER A 230 -19.54 -1.29 -10.27
CA SER A 230 -18.62 -0.30 -9.70
C SER A 230 -19.30 0.74 -8.80
N GLU A 231 -20.63 0.67 -8.59
CA GLU A 231 -21.39 1.62 -7.80
C GLU A 231 -22.15 0.95 -6.66
N LEU A 232 -22.41 1.72 -5.58
CA LEU A 232 -23.40 1.37 -4.59
C LEU A 232 -24.81 1.76 -5.10
N SER A 233 -25.82 1.05 -4.63
CA SER A 233 -27.20 1.49 -4.71
C SER A 233 -27.54 2.39 -3.51
N TYR A 234 -27.20 1.93 -2.31
CA TYR A 234 -27.40 2.68 -1.07
C TYR A 234 -26.49 2.17 0.07
N VAL A 235 -26.41 2.98 1.11
CA VAL A 235 -25.91 2.63 2.43
C VAL A 235 -27.11 2.40 3.34
N GLU A 236 -27.15 1.28 4.06
CA GLU A 236 -28.17 0.99 5.06
C GLU A 236 -27.67 1.34 6.45
N LEU A 237 -28.50 1.97 7.23
CA LEU A 237 -28.21 2.39 8.60
C LEU A 237 -28.77 1.36 9.60
N SER A 238 -28.29 1.41 10.84
CA SER A 238 -28.72 0.50 11.91
C SER A 238 -30.20 0.61 12.29
N ASP A 239 -30.85 1.71 11.94
CA ASP A 239 -32.30 1.93 12.12
C ASP A 239 -33.16 1.48 10.91
N GLY A 240 -32.52 0.87 9.89
CA GLY A 240 -33.18 0.36 8.69
C GLY A 240 -33.36 1.40 7.58
N ARG A 241 -33.00 2.67 7.79
CA ARG A 241 -33.05 3.68 6.72
C ARG A 241 -32.02 3.35 5.63
N LYS A 242 -32.42 3.59 4.38
CA LYS A 242 -31.59 3.41 3.19
C LYS A 242 -31.26 4.78 2.61
N ILE A 243 -29.99 5.06 2.48
CA ILE A 243 -29.49 6.34 1.96
C ILE A 243 -28.78 6.07 0.64
N GLU A 244 -29.35 6.58 -0.47
CA GLU A 244 -28.72 6.44 -1.77
C GLU A 244 -27.33 7.07 -1.77
N ARG A 245 -26.31 6.28 -2.12
CA ARG A 245 -24.91 6.72 -2.35
C ARG A 245 -24.32 5.87 -3.45
N ARG A 246 -23.63 6.49 -4.37
CA ARG A 246 -22.95 5.78 -5.48
C ARG A 246 -21.54 5.36 -5.12
N GLY A 247 -20.88 6.10 -4.24
CA GLY A 247 -19.59 5.78 -3.70
C GLY A 247 -19.43 6.25 -2.26
N VAL A 248 -18.57 5.58 -1.50
CA VAL A 248 -18.26 5.95 -0.12
C VAL A 248 -16.74 5.93 0.09
N LEU A 249 -16.21 7.02 0.61
CA LEU A 249 -14.84 7.05 1.09
C LEU A 249 -14.76 6.41 2.47
N LEU A 250 -13.73 5.60 2.66
CA LEU A 250 -13.41 4.96 3.94
C LEU A 250 -11.90 4.84 4.07
N LEU A 251 -11.35 5.25 5.19
CA LEU A 251 -9.97 4.98 5.57
C LEU A 251 -9.95 3.85 6.60
N PRO A 252 -9.68 2.59 6.22
CA PRO A 252 -9.60 1.49 7.16
C PRO A 252 -8.31 1.57 7.98
N PRO A 253 -8.23 0.91 9.14
CA PRO A 253 -6.98 0.73 9.85
C PRO A 253 -5.92 0.08 8.96
N LEU A 254 -4.69 0.59 9.03
CA LEU A 254 -3.57 0.11 8.24
C LEU A 254 -2.58 -0.67 9.11
N THR A 255 -1.93 -1.66 8.50
CA THR A 255 -0.76 -2.34 9.08
C THR A 255 0.32 -2.52 8.03
N LEU A 256 1.58 -2.62 8.44
CA LEU A 256 2.62 -3.14 7.55
C LEU A 256 2.24 -4.54 7.08
N SER A 257 2.47 -4.84 5.79
CA SER A 257 2.16 -6.18 5.26
C SER A 257 3.05 -7.27 5.86
N THR A 258 4.25 -6.91 6.30
CA THR A 258 5.26 -7.83 6.86
C THR A 258 5.97 -7.21 8.06
N PRO A 259 5.26 -6.95 9.18
CA PRO A 259 5.86 -6.32 10.36
C PRO A 259 6.96 -7.17 10.99
N ASN A 260 6.86 -8.50 10.88
CA ASN A 260 7.87 -9.45 11.35
C ASN A 260 9.22 -9.25 10.65
N LEU A 261 9.25 -9.02 9.33
CA LEU A 261 10.50 -8.83 8.60
C LEU A 261 11.21 -7.53 9.00
N VAL A 262 10.43 -6.49 9.31
CA VAL A 262 10.95 -5.22 9.82
C VAL A 262 11.57 -5.41 11.20
N ALA A 263 10.91 -6.19 12.06
CA ALA A 263 11.41 -6.55 13.40
C ALA A 263 12.64 -7.47 13.34
N ASP A 264 12.63 -8.49 12.49
CA ASP A 264 13.75 -9.43 12.28
C ASP A 264 15.04 -8.67 11.91
N LEU A 265 14.89 -7.64 11.06
CA LEU A 265 16.02 -6.80 10.64
C LEU A 265 16.40 -5.74 11.67
N GLY A 266 15.50 -5.38 12.59
CA GLY A 266 15.70 -4.29 13.55
C GLY A 266 15.64 -2.90 12.89
N CYS A 267 14.87 -2.74 11.81
CA CYS A 267 14.73 -1.44 11.15
C CYS A 267 13.94 -0.46 12.05
N ASP A 268 14.43 0.77 12.13
CA ASP A 268 13.69 1.86 12.77
C ASP A 268 12.36 2.11 12.07
N VAL A 269 11.34 2.44 12.86
CA VAL A 269 10.03 2.87 12.36
C VAL A 269 9.68 4.26 12.86
N THR A 270 8.72 4.91 12.22
CA THR A 270 8.23 6.24 12.60
C THR A 270 6.71 6.27 12.54
N PRO A 271 6.04 6.87 13.53
CA PRO A 271 4.59 7.05 13.51
C PRO A 271 4.13 7.82 12.28
N SER A 272 3.00 7.41 11.71
CA SER A 272 2.37 8.12 10.61
C SER A 272 1.01 8.70 11.02
N PRO A 273 0.53 9.72 10.31
CA PRO A 273 -0.83 10.25 10.54
C PRO A 273 -1.94 9.22 10.31
N PHE A 274 -1.64 8.10 9.65
CA PHE A 274 -2.59 7.02 9.34
C PHE A 274 -2.72 5.98 10.47
N GLY A 275 -2.09 6.20 11.63
CA GLY A 275 -2.16 5.28 12.77
C GLY A 275 -1.36 3.99 12.61
N VAL A 276 -0.44 3.94 11.64
CA VAL A 276 0.50 2.82 11.43
C VAL A 276 1.92 3.35 11.48
N ASP A 277 2.82 2.62 12.11
CA ASP A 277 4.25 2.91 12.05
C ASP A 277 4.81 2.46 10.71
N LEU A 278 5.54 3.37 10.05
CA LEU A 278 6.16 3.16 8.74
C LEU A 278 7.66 2.93 8.90
N ILE A 279 8.27 2.22 7.94
CA ILE A 279 9.73 2.02 7.94
C ILE A 279 10.40 3.38 7.75
N LYS A 280 11.27 3.75 8.69
CA LYS A 280 12.02 4.98 8.61
C LYS A 280 13.19 4.84 7.63
N VAL A 281 13.24 5.74 6.66
CA VAL A 281 14.32 5.82 5.68
C VAL A 281 14.84 7.23 5.55
N ASP A 282 16.04 7.37 5.02
CA ASP A 282 16.50 8.63 4.45
C ASP A 282 15.72 8.89 3.15
N PRO A 283 14.97 10.00 3.03
CA PRO A 283 14.06 10.22 1.89
C PRO A 283 14.77 10.44 0.54
N ALA A 284 16.05 10.79 0.56
CA ALA A 284 16.85 10.99 -0.64
C ALA A 284 17.46 9.68 -1.19
N THR A 285 17.65 8.69 -0.32
CA THR A 285 18.38 7.48 -0.64
C THR A 285 17.60 6.19 -0.41
N GLN A 286 16.47 6.25 0.29
CA GLN A 286 15.66 5.11 0.68
C GLN A 286 16.40 4.08 1.56
N VAL A 287 17.50 4.48 2.20
CA VAL A 287 18.29 3.65 3.13
C VAL A 287 17.57 3.62 4.47
N THR A 288 17.43 2.43 5.07
CA THR A 288 16.93 2.24 6.43
C THR A 288 18.03 2.46 7.47
N SER A 289 17.72 2.28 8.75
CA SER A 289 18.71 2.26 9.84
C SER A 289 19.69 1.10 9.76
N ILE A 290 19.42 0.06 8.96
CA ILE A 290 20.21 -1.15 8.84
C ILE A 290 21.06 -1.10 7.56
N PRO A 291 22.41 -1.18 7.67
CA PRO A 291 23.28 -1.20 6.51
C PRO A 291 22.92 -2.30 5.51
N GLY A 292 22.81 -1.95 4.22
CA GLY A 292 22.44 -2.90 3.17
C GLY A 292 20.95 -3.18 3.03
N VAL A 293 20.10 -2.55 3.85
CA VAL A 293 18.64 -2.64 3.78
C VAL A 293 18.04 -1.31 3.33
N TYR A 294 17.20 -1.37 2.31
CA TYR A 294 16.43 -0.27 1.73
C TYR A 294 14.95 -0.54 1.88
N ALA A 295 14.12 0.49 1.85
CA ALA A 295 12.68 0.32 1.81
C ALA A 295 12.03 1.32 0.86
N ALA A 296 10.90 0.95 0.22
CA ALA A 296 10.24 1.78 -0.77
C ALA A 296 8.73 1.53 -0.85
N GLY A 297 7.99 2.52 -1.35
CA GLY A 297 6.55 2.47 -1.54
C GLY A 297 5.76 2.64 -0.24
N ASP A 298 4.54 2.08 -0.18
CA ASP A 298 3.58 2.35 0.90
C ASP A 298 4.11 2.02 2.30
N SER A 299 5.04 1.08 2.45
CA SER A 299 5.68 0.77 3.74
C SER A 299 6.53 1.91 4.31
N VAL A 300 6.87 2.90 3.47
CA VAL A 300 7.65 4.10 3.81
C VAL A 300 6.78 5.35 3.74
N ARG A 301 5.99 5.47 2.67
CA ARG A 301 5.18 6.65 2.36
C ARG A 301 3.93 6.25 1.57
N PRO A 302 2.79 6.01 2.26
CA PRO A 302 1.54 5.65 1.58
C PRO A 302 1.05 6.82 0.73
N MET A 303 1.17 6.65 -0.59
CA MET A 303 0.70 7.61 -1.59
C MET A 303 0.17 6.88 -2.83
N ASN A 304 0.30 7.48 -3.99
CA ASN A 304 -0.12 6.91 -5.27
C ASN A 304 0.97 6.04 -5.92
N VAL A 305 0.59 5.37 -7.01
CA VAL A 305 1.47 4.48 -7.77
C VAL A 305 2.72 5.20 -8.29
N ALA A 306 2.60 6.45 -8.74
CA ALA A 306 3.74 7.22 -9.28
C ALA A 306 4.83 7.43 -8.22
N VAL A 307 4.43 7.73 -6.99
CA VAL A 307 5.37 7.88 -5.86
C VAL A 307 6.00 6.53 -5.50
N ALA A 308 5.22 5.44 -5.46
CA ALA A 308 5.77 4.11 -5.22
C ALA A 308 6.82 3.71 -6.26
N VAL A 309 6.61 4.02 -7.55
CA VAL A 309 7.57 3.80 -8.64
C VAL A 309 8.83 4.64 -8.44
N ALA A 310 8.68 5.91 -8.06
CA ALA A 310 9.80 6.82 -7.82
C ALA A 310 10.67 6.34 -6.64
N ASP A 311 10.05 6.01 -5.51
CA ASP A 311 10.75 5.48 -4.32
C ASP A 311 11.50 4.19 -4.66
N GLY A 312 10.87 3.28 -5.40
CA GLY A 312 11.50 2.04 -5.87
C GLY A 312 12.72 2.32 -6.75
N SER A 313 12.60 3.26 -7.70
CA SER A 313 13.71 3.65 -8.56
C SER A 313 14.90 4.20 -7.76
N ILE A 314 14.65 5.07 -6.79
CA ILE A 314 15.69 5.62 -5.91
C ILE A 314 16.35 4.49 -5.11
N ALA A 315 15.55 3.63 -4.47
CA ALA A 315 16.07 2.49 -3.70
C ALA A 315 16.97 1.57 -4.54
N GLY A 316 16.56 1.26 -5.78
CA GLY A 316 17.33 0.42 -6.69
C GLY A 316 18.68 1.06 -7.09
N ILE A 317 18.68 2.36 -7.42
CA ILE A 317 19.88 3.11 -7.78
C ILE A 317 20.85 3.16 -6.58
N MET A 318 20.38 3.53 -5.39
CA MET A 318 21.23 3.63 -4.19
C MET A 318 21.75 2.26 -3.74
N CYS A 319 20.92 1.22 -3.86
CA CYS A 319 21.35 -0.16 -3.63
C CYS A 319 22.49 -0.56 -4.56
N HIS A 320 22.38 -0.31 -5.86
CA HIS A 320 23.44 -0.57 -6.84
C HIS A 320 24.72 0.19 -6.50
N GLN A 321 24.65 1.49 -6.22
CA GLN A 321 25.81 2.30 -5.86
C GLN A 321 26.52 1.74 -4.62
N SER A 322 25.78 1.24 -3.63
CA SER A 322 26.37 0.64 -2.44
C SER A 322 27.07 -0.69 -2.71
N LEU A 323 26.59 -1.48 -3.66
CA LEU A 323 27.25 -2.70 -4.11
C LEU A 323 28.59 -2.37 -4.80
N VAL A 324 28.59 -1.36 -5.69
CA VAL A 324 29.81 -0.90 -6.37
C VAL A 324 30.82 -0.39 -5.35
N ALA A 325 30.42 0.42 -4.39
CA ALA A 325 31.31 0.94 -3.35
C ALA A 325 31.92 -0.18 -2.50
N GLU A 326 31.14 -1.23 -2.19
CA GLU A 326 31.66 -2.41 -1.48
C GLU A 326 32.68 -3.19 -2.34
N ASP A 327 32.38 -3.40 -3.62
CA ASP A 327 33.27 -4.14 -4.53
C ASP A 327 34.61 -3.41 -4.74
N ILE A 328 34.57 -2.07 -4.83
CA ILE A 328 35.81 -1.25 -4.93
C ILE A 328 36.66 -1.41 -3.67
N LYS A 329 36.06 -1.40 -2.46
CA LYS A 329 36.79 -1.60 -1.20
C LYS A 329 37.48 -2.96 -1.10
N LYS A 330 37.00 -3.99 -1.78
CA LYS A 330 37.62 -5.31 -1.79
C LYS A 330 38.87 -5.40 -2.72
N ILE A 331 39.00 -4.42 -3.60
CA ILE A 331 40.12 -4.36 -4.55
C ILE A 331 41.25 -3.50 -3.97
N GLN A 332 40.93 -2.56 -3.09
CA GLN A 332 41.91 -1.73 -2.37
C GLN A 332 42.56 -2.46 -1.19
#